data_38b77ceb937734cfe32d189570bff2c8
#
_entry.id   38b77ceb937734cfe32d189570bff2c8
#
_cell.length_a   1.000
_cell.length_b   1.000
_cell.length_c   1.000
_cell.angle_alpha   90.00
_cell.angle_beta   90.00
_cell.angle_gamma   90.00
#
_symmetry.space_group_name_H-M   'P 1'
#
loop_
_entity.id
_entity.type
_entity.pdbx_description
1 polymer ?
#
loop_
_entity_poly.entity_id
_entity_poly.type
_entity_poly.pdbx_seq_one_letter_code
_entity_poly.pdbx_strand_id
1 'polypeptide(L)'
;MEYTKYAAVGHFKCHRTLDGKKYPVVIVGRKEYMLDVQEMTVWSRLAWRILSRSQIVEAYLKLTRGLSFTSRRTLDDCIDRLVTRGLVAEGRGSSEYEALYDLLSCLYIAPVSANPFLRLGAFLKLWLWDGAPFSKAIRLFSRPKQNTEERQIMRLANQALLSSAELIKCAERGVRTLHSDAQLMDCLYDDELTTSVNLPILMAASRQARPVSAAIANLYLHKQIVFERC
;
A
#
# COMPACT_ATOMS: atom_id res chain seq x y z
N MET A 1 -10.11 -2.06 24.61
CA MET A 1 -8.75 -1.78 24.11
C MET A 1 -8.91 -1.37 22.65
N GLU A 2 -8.42 -0.23 22.22
CA GLU A 2 -8.53 0.23 20.85
C GLU A 2 -7.26 -0.19 20.08
N TYR A 3 -7.44 -0.85 18.94
CA TYR A 3 -6.36 -1.24 18.05
C TYR A 3 -6.19 -0.18 16.97
N THR A 4 -4.95 0.20 16.72
CA THR A 4 -4.62 1.13 15.64
C THR A 4 -3.54 0.51 14.75
N LYS A 5 -3.76 0.56 13.43
CA LYS A 5 -2.81 0.07 12.40
C LYS A 5 -2.47 1.20 11.44
N TYR A 6 -1.25 1.16 10.92
CA TYR A 6 -0.70 2.15 9.98
C TYR A 6 -0.08 1.46 8.79
N ALA A 7 -0.23 2.04 7.61
CA ALA A 7 0.43 1.60 6.38
C ALA A 7 0.84 2.80 5.53
N ALA A 8 1.92 2.68 4.76
CA ALA A 8 2.33 3.70 3.82
C ALA A 8 1.42 3.73 2.59
N VAL A 9 1.14 4.94 2.09
CA VAL A 9 0.37 5.22 0.88
C VAL A 9 1.30 5.80 -0.17
N GLY A 10 1.06 5.46 -1.43
CA GLY A 10 1.87 5.90 -2.56
C GLY A 10 3.13 5.05 -2.79
N HIS A 11 3.96 5.53 -3.68
CA HIS A 11 5.20 4.86 -4.03
C HIS A 11 6.39 5.82 -4.04
N PHE A 12 7.56 5.29 -3.77
CA PHE A 12 8.82 6.02 -3.74
C PHE A 12 9.36 6.25 -5.15
N LYS A 13 9.83 7.48 -5.43
CA LYS A 13 10.58 7.83 -6.62
C LYS A 13 11.77 8.71 -6.24
N CYS A 14 12.84 8.58 -6.98
CA CYS A 14 14.02 9.42 -6.81
C CYS A 14 14.15 10.35 -8.02
N HIS A 15 14.01 11.64 -7.80
CA HIS A 15 14.27 12.64 -8.83
C HIS A 15 15.73 13.06 -8.83
N ARG A 16 16.22 13.47 -10.01
CA ARG A 16 17.54 14.07 -10.16
C ARG A 16 17.37 15.52 -10.61
N THR A 17 17.98 16.45 -9.88
CA THR A 17 18.06 17.86 -10.29
C THR A 17 19.01 18.02 -11.47
N LEU A 18 18.95 19.19 -12.12
CA LEU A 18 19.89 19.56 -13.18
C LEU A 18 21.35 19.52 -12.68
N ASP A 19 21.60 19.85 -11.41
CA ASP A 19 22.91 19.76 -10.77
C ASP A 19 23.32 18.33 -10.38
N GLY A 20 22.59 17.33 -10.83
CA GLY A 20 22.87 15.91 -10.56
C GLY A 20 22.51 15.42 -9.14
N LYS A 21 22.02 16.28 -8.26
CA LYS A 21 21.59 15.91 -6.91
C LYS A 21 20.33 15.06 -6.97
N LYS A 22 20.28 14.02 -6.14
CA LYS A 22 19.12 13.14 -6.02
C LYS A 22 18.31 13.53 -4.79
N TYR A 23 16.99 13.65 -4.95
CA TYR A 23 16.09 13.85 -3.83
C TYR A 23 14.92 12.86 -3.87
N PRO A 24 14.57 12.31 -2.72
CA PRO A 24 13.49 11.34 -2.61
C PRO A 24 12.14 12.05 -2.58
N VAL A 25 11.15 11.49 -3.30
CA VAL A 25 9.75 11.91 -3.23
C VAL A 25 8.85 10.70 -3.05
N VAL A 26 7.70 10.90 -2.44
CA VAL A 26 6.60 9.95 -2.43
C VAL A 26 5.52 10.47 -3.37
N ILE A 27 5.05 9.62 -4.25
CA ILE A 27 3.97 9.93 -5.19
C ILE A 27 2.71 9.24 -4.70
N VAL A 28 1.63 10.02 -4.56
CA VAL A 28 0.28 9.53 -4.24
C VAL A 28 -0.65 10.07 -5.32
N GLY A 29 -1.29 9.18 -6.05
CA GLY A 29 -2.04 9.55 -7.24
C GLY A 29 -1.15 10.23 -8.27
N ARG A 30 -1.39 11.52 -8.52
CA ARG A 30 -0.59 12.36 -9.45
C ARG A 30 0.24 13.44 -8.74
N LYS A 31 0.25 13.46 -7.40
CA LYS A 31 0.95 14.48 -6.61
C LYS A 31 2.25 13.94 -6.08
N GLU A 32 3.29 14.76 -6.15
CA GLU A 32 4.61 14.46 -5.60
C GLU A 32 4.79 15.18 -4.26
N TYR A 33 5.25 14.45 -3.27
CA TYR A 33 5.46 14.96 -1.91
C TYR A 33 6.92 14.82 -1.53
N MET A 34 7.55 15.94 -1.25
CA MET A 34 8.88 15.95 -0.62
C MET A 34 8.73 15.63 0.86
N LEU A 35 9.57 14.72 1.35
CA LEU A 35 9.65 14.35 2.76
C LEU A 35 11.03 14.77 3.28
N ASP A 36 11.07 15.23 4.52
CA ASP A 36 12.35 15.38 5.20
C ASP A 36 12.91 14.00 5.61
N VAL A 37 14.14 13.98 6.08
CA VAL A 37 14.86 12.73 6.41
C VAL A 37 14.12 11.93 7.48
N GLN A 38 13.51 12.61 8.46
CA GLN A 38 12.78 11.96 9.55
C GLN A 38 11.45 11.38 9.04
N GLU A 39 10.67 12.16 8.29
CA GLU A 39 9.43 11.72 7.64
C GLU A 39 9.69 10.54 6.69
N MET A 40 10.75 10.63 5.86
CA MET A 40 11.14 9.54 4.96
C MET A 40 11.54 8.27 5.73
N THR A 41 12.20 8.43 6.87
CA THR A 41 12.56 7.29 7.73
C THR A 41 11.32 6.58 8.24
N VAL A 42 10.33 7.31 8.74
CA VAL A 42 9.05 6.74 9.22
C VAL A 42 8.30 6.08 8.05
N TRP A 43 8.10 6.82 6.95
CA TRP A 43 7.37 6.32 5.78
C TRP A 43 8.00 5.04 5.21
N SER A 44 9.32 4.99 5.09
CA SER A 44 10.02 3.80 4.57
C SER A 44 9.87 2.56 5.46
N ARG A 45 9.62 2.74 6.76
CA ARG A 45 9.35 1.62 7.69
C ARG A 45 7.94 1.07 7.55
N LEU A 46 7.01 1.90 7.11
CA LEU A 46 5.63 1.53 6.83
C LEU A 46 5.44 0.98 5.41
N ALA A 47 6.36 1.28 4.49
CA ALA A 47 6.29 0.78 3.13
C ALA A 47 6.29 -0.77 3.12
N TRP A 48 5.21 -1.33 2.58
CA TRP A 48 4.89 -2.77 2.56
C TRP A 48 4.86 -3.44 3.93
N ARG A 49 4.43 -2.70 4.94
CA ARG A 49 4.17 -3.20 6.30
C ARG A 49 2.90 -2.58 6.85
N ILE A 50 2.20 -3.35 7.66
CA ILE A 50 1.05 -2.89 8.43
C ILE A 50 1.45 -3.00 9.90
N LEU A 51 1.71 -1.87 10.53
CA LEU A 51 2.31 -1.82 11.87
C LEU A 51 1.38 -1.11 12.86
N SER A 52 1.46 -1.52 14.13
CA SER A 52 0.92 -0.75 15.25
C SER A 52 1.87 0.40 15.62
N ARG A 53 1.38 1.37 16.42
CA ARG A 53 2.21 2.48 16.89
C ARG A 53 3.46 2.01 17.63
N SER A 54 3.33 1.03 18.53
CA SER A 54 4.46 0.46 19.27
C SER A 54 5.51 -0.18 18.35
N GLN A 55 5.07 -0.87 17.31
CA GLN A 55 5.95 -1.47 16.31
C GLN A 55 6.68 -0.42 15.46
N ILE A 56 6.02 0.72 15.17
CA ILE A 56 6.67 1.85 14.48
C ILE A 56 7.76 2.45 15.36
N VAL A 57 7.47 2.69 16.65
CA VAL A 57 8.45 3.20 17.63
C VAL A 57 9.68 2.29 17.68
N GLU A 58 9.47 0.97 17.84
CA GLU A 58 10.56 0.01 17.88
C GLU A 58 11.40 0.00 16.60
N ALA A 59 10.74 0.00 15.43
CA ALA A 59 11.40 0.01 14.13
C ALA A 59 12.17 1.32 13.88
N TYR A 60 11.63 2.44 14.34
CA TYR A 60 12.26 3.76 14.26
C TYR A 60 13.50 3.84 15.14
N LEU A 61 13.40 3.46 16.42
CA LEU A 61 14.53 3.49 17.35
C LEU A 61 15.69 2.57 16.91
N LYS A 62 15.38 1.41 16.33
CA LYS A 62 16.43 0.51 15.78
C LYS A 62 17.22 1.17 14.65
N LEU A 63 16.57 1.98 13.82
CA LEU A 63 17.23 2.61 12.67
C LEU A 63 17.99 3.88 13.07
N THR A 64 17.48 4.62 14.04
CA THR A 64 18.00 5.94 14.41
C THR A 64 19.12 5.87 15.46
N ARG A 65 19.48 4.68 15.93
CA ARG A 65 20.63 4.49 16.80
C ARG A 65 21.89 5.07 16.15
N GLY A 66 22.40 6.16 16.74
CA GLY A 66 23.62 6.85 16.24
C GLY A 66 23.37 7.91 15.15
N LEU A 67 22.12 8.16 14.75
CA LEU A 67 21.77 9.25 13.86
C LEU A 67 21.29 10.46 14.68
N SER A 68 21.90 11.63 14.48
CA SER A 68 21.37 12.89 14.99
C SER A 68 20.50 13.52 13.89
N PHE A 69 19.20 13.68 14.16
CA PHE A 69 18.35 14.45 13.26
C PHE A 69 18.43 15.94 13.59
N THR A 70 18.51 16.76 12.57
CA THR A 70 18.46 18.22 12.69
C THR A 70 17.07 18.72 13.10
N SER A 71 16.05 17.88 12.92
CA SER A 71 14.67 18.17 13.30
C SER A 71 14.43 17.85 14.78
N ARG A 72 13.81 18.79 15.51
CA ARG A 72 13.39 18.61 16.90
C ARG A 72 11.98 18.00 17.03
N ARG A 73 11.41 17.46 15.94
CA ARG A 73 10.06 16.90 15.99
C ARG A 73 10.04 15.56 16.72
N THR A 74 8.94 15.30 17.43
CA THR A 74 8.70 13.98 18.00
C THR A 74 8.35 12.98 16.90
N LEU A 75 8.48 11.69 17.18
CA LEU A 75 8.04 10.65 16.25
C LEU A 75 6.53 10.75 16.00
N ASP A 76 5.77 11.09 17.02
CA ASP A 76 4.32 11.25 16.96
C ASP A 76 3.92 12.38 16.02
N ASP A 77 4.57 13.55 16.14
CA ASP A 77 4.35 14.67 15.21
C ASP A 77 4.67 14.27 13.75
N CYS A 78 5.69 13.43 13.55
CA CYS A 78 6.01 12.93 12.20
C CYS A 78 4.91 12.01 11.65
N ILE A 79 4.39 11.10 12.47
CA ILE A 79 3.31 10.18 12.08
C ILE A 79 2.05 11.00 11.75
N ASP A 80 1.64 11.91 12.63
CA ASP A 80 0.44 12.72 12.47
C ASP A 80 0.50 13.60 11.22
N ARG A 81 1.67 14.19 10.92
CA ARG A 81 1.90 14.93 9.68
C ARG A 81 1.78 14.04 8.43
N LEU A 82 2.36 12.83 8.47
CA LEU A 82 2.25 11.89 7.35
C LEU A 82 0.81 11.44 7.13
N VAL A 83 0.04 11.21 8.21
CA VAL A 83 -1.39 10.88 8.15
C VAL A 83 -2.19 12.06 7.58
N THR A 84 -1.98 13.28 8.11
CA THR A 84 -2.66 14.50 7.63
C THR A 84 -2.38 14.78 6.14
N ARG A 85 -1.15 14.52 5.68
CA ARG A 85 -0.77 14.66 4.25
C ARG A 85 -1.26 13.52 3.37
N GLY A 86 -1.91 12.49 3.93
CA GLY A 86 -2.38 11.32 3.20
C GLY A 86 -1.28 10.34 2.75
N LEU A 87 -0.06 10.49 3.27
CA LEU A 87 1.10 9.63 2.94
C LEU A 87 1.16 8.37 3.79
N VAL A 88 0.44 8.35 4.90
CA VAL A 88 0.22 7.20 5.77
C VAL A 88 -1.27 7.08 5.99
N ALA A 89 -1.79 5.86 5.88
CA ALA A 89 -3.14 5.52 6.28
C ALA A 89 -3.13 5.04 7.73
N GLU A 90 -4.17 5.41 8.47
CA GLU A 90 -4.45 4.97 9.82
C GLU A 90 -5.81 4.29 9.83
N GLY A 91 -5.91 3.18 10.54
CA GLY A 91 -7.18 2.50 10.78
C GLY A 91 -7.32 2.11 12.24
N ARG A 92 -8.53 2.27 12.79
CA ARG A 92 -8.87 2.05 14.20
C ARG A 92 -10.00 1.05 14.34
N GLY A 93 -10.02 0.31 15.43
CA GLY A 93 -11.10 -0.63 15.71
C GLY A 93 -11.01 -1.26 17.10
N SER A 94 -12.07 -1.93 17.50
CA SER A 94 -12.16 -2.66 18.77
C SER A 94 -11.41 -4.00 18.71
N SER A 95 -11.11 -4.47 17.50
CA SER A 95 -10.33 -5.67 17.21
C SER A 95 -9.25 -5.40 16.16
N GLU A 96 -8.26 -6.29 16.06
CA GLU A 96 -7.22 -6.19 15.02
C GLU A 96 -7.80 -6.24 13.60
N TYR A 97 -8.85 -7.03 13.40
CA TYR A 97 -9.52 -7.12 12.11
C TYR A 97 -10.26 -5.82 11.77
N GLU A 98 -11.01 -5.24 12.71
CA GLU A 98 -11.71 -3.98 12.49
C GLU A 98 -10.73 -2.85 12.18
N ALA A 99 -9.61 -2.76 12.92
CA ALA A 99 -8.56 -1.78 12.63
C ALA A 99 -7.91 -2.01 11.24
N LEU A 100 -7.75 -3.26 10.81
CA LEU A 100 -7.27 -3.59 9.47
C LEU A 100 -8.32 -3.21 8.41
N TYR A 101 -9.59 -3.53 8.63
CA TYR A 101 -10.67 -3.20 7.72
C TYR A 101 -10.79 -1.67 7.54
N ASP A 102 -10.82 -0.93 8.66
CA ASP A 102 -10.89 0.53 8.64
C ASP A 102 -9.70 1.14 7.89
N LEU A 103 -8.48 0.64 8.14
CA LEU A 103 -7.27 1.04 7.41
C LEU A 103 -7.44 0.89 5.89
N LEU A 104 -7.98 -0.26 5.45
CA LEU A 104 -8.00 -0.63 4.03
C LEU A 104 -9.21 -0.05 3.30
N SER A 105 -10.34 0.14 3.97
CA SER A 105 -11.66 0.39 3.39
C SER A 105 -11.71 1.56 2.40
N CYS A 106 -10.93 2.62 2.65
CA CYS A 106 -10.86 3.83 1.82
C CYS A 106 -9.61 3.90 0.94
N LEU A 107 -8.80 2.83 0.88
CA LEU A 107 -7.59 2.79 0.07
C LEU A 107 -7.85 2.12 -1.28
N TYR A 108 -7.31 2.73 -2.33
CA TYR A 108 -7.28 2.18 -3.67
C TYR A 108 -6.07 1.25 -3.85
N ILE A 109 -6.26 0.20 -4.64
CA ILE A 109 -5.28 -0.84 -4.85
C ILE A 109 -4.64 -0.68 -6.22
N ALA A 110 -3.37 -0.31 -6.24
CA ALA A 110 -2.59 -0.21 -7.48
C ALA A 110 -1.57 -1.36 -7.56
N PRO A 111 -1.63 -2.19 -8.59
CA PRO A 111 -0.62 -3.23 -8.81
C PRO A 111 0.76 -2.63 -9.00
N VAL A 112 1.76 -3.19 -8.33
CA VAL A 112 3.15 -2.85 -8.62
C VAL A 112 3.47 -3.37 -10.01
N SER A 113 3.63 -2.45 -10.97
CA SER A 113 3.99 -2.79 -12.35
C SER A 113 5.29 -3.61 -12.35
N ALA A 114 5.13 -4.90 -12.54
CA ALA A 114 6.25 -5.83 -12.65
C ALA A 114 6.80 -5.77 -14.09
N ASN A 115 7.38 -4.64 -14.47
CA ASN A 115 8.09 -4.59 -15.75
C ASN A 115 9.25 -5.59 -15.70
N PRO A 116 9.19 -6.72 -16.45
CA PRO A 116 10.20 -7.77 -16.42
C PRO A 116 11.59 -7.23 -16.81
N PHE A 117 11.64 -6.21 -17.68
CA PHE A 117 12.89 -5.57 -18.08
C PHE A 117 13.56 -4.80 -16.93
N LEU A 118 12.80 -4.12 -16.07
CA LEU A 118 13.36 -3.46 -14.88
C LEU A 118 13.85 -4.47 -13.86
N ARG A 119 13.16 -5.60 -13.71
CA ARG A 119 13.61 -6.71 -12.85
C ARG A 119 14.88 -7.35 -13.41
N LEU A 120 14.96 -7.55 -14.71
CA LEU A 120 16.15 -8.06 -15.39
C LEU A 120 17.34 -7.10 -15.20
N GLY A 121 17.13 -5.80 -15.39
CA GLY A 121 18.16 -4.78 -15.16
C GLY A 121 18.64 -4.76 -13.69
N ALA A 122 17.74 -4.83 -12.73
CA ALA A 122 18.09 -4.92 -11.30
C ALA A 122 18.82 -6.23 -10.96
N PHE A 123 18.42 -7.35 -11.56
CA PHE A 123 19.07 -8.64 -11.42
C PHE A 123 20.51 -8.59 -11.95
N LEU A 124 20.69 -8.10 -13.19
CA LEU A 124 22.00 -7.99 -13.83
C LEU A 124 22.93 -7.06 -13.03
N LYS A 125 22.39 -5.95 -12.52
CA LYS A 125 23.15 -5.03 -11.66
C LYS A 125 23.61 -5.72 -10.39
N LEU A 126 22.71 -6.36 -9.64
CA LEU A 126 23.04 -7.07 -8.40
C LEU A 126 24.03 -8.22 -8.61
N TRP A 127 23.87 -8.96 -9.70
CA TRP A 127 24.71 -10.12 -9.98
C TRP A 127 26.08 -9.73 -10.55
N LEU A 128 26.12 -8.80 -11.53
CA LEU A 128 27.36 -8.45 -12.24
C LEU A 128 28.15 -7.34 -11.55
N TRP A 129 27.48 -6.34 -10.94
CA TRP A 129 28.15 -5.19 -10.34
C TRP A 129 28.31 -5.29 -8.82
N ASP A 130 27.27 -5.75 -8.14
CA ASP A 130 27.27 -5.79 -6.67
C ASP A 130 27.76 -7.14 -6.13
N GLY A 131 28.14 -8.11 -7.00
CA GLY A 131 28.67 -9.41 -6.61
C GLY A 131 27.72 -10.26 -5.78
N ALA A 132 26.42 -9.96 -5.80
CA ALA A 132 25.43 -10.69 -5.01
C ALA A 132 25.33 -12.15 -5.51
N PRO A 133 25.26 -13.16 -4.61
CA PRO A 133 25.11 -14.54 -5.02
C PRO A 133 23.85 -14.74 -5.86
N PHE A 134 23.96 -15.52 -6.94
CA PHE A 134 22.89 -15.80 -7.90
C PHE A 134 21.57 -16.20 -7.24
N SER A 135 21.65 -16.98 -6.14
CA SER A 135 20.49 -17.39 -5.35
C SER A 135 19.72 -16.23 -4.69
N LYS A 136 20.40 -15.13 -4.36
CA LYS A 136 19.76 -13.91 -3.85
C LYS A 136 19.17 -13.06 -4.98
N ALA A 137 19.88 -12.95 -6.10
CA ALA A 137 19.44 -12.19 -7.24
C ALA A 137 18.21 -12.83 -7.93
N ILE A 138 18.14 -14.16 -8.02
CA ILE A 138 17.00 -14.87 -8.60
C ILE A 138 15.70 -14.71 -7.80
N ARG A 139 15.79 -14.41 -6.51
CA ARG A 139 14.59 -14.11 -5.68
C ARG A 139 13.81 -12.88 -6.16
N LEU A 140 14.41 -12.00 -6.95
CA LEU A 140 13.70 -10.88 -7.60
C LEU A 140 12.66 -11.37 -8.62
N PHE A 141 12.82 -12.57 -9.17
CA PHE A 141 11.87 -13.17 -10.10
C PHE A 141 10.87 -14.11 -9.42
N SER A 142 11.12 -14.48 -8.16
CA SER A 142 10.19 -15.33 -7.41
C SER A 142 8.91 -14.55 -7.12
N ARG A 143 7.81 -14.92 -7.75
CA ARG A 143 6.48 -14.46 -7.35
C ARG A 143 5.97 -15.38 -6.25
N PRO A 144 5.58 -14.87 -5.08
CA PRO A 144 4.91 -15.70 -4.10
C PRO A 144 3.66 -16.32 -4.73
N LYS A 145 3.37 -17.56 -4.37
CA LYS A 145 2.15 -18.23 -4.83
C LYS A 145 0.95 -17.46 -4.31
N GLN A 146 0.14 -16.95 -5.22
CA GLN A 146 -1.11 -16.28 -4.90
C GLN A 146 -2.22 -17.31 -4.69
N ASN A 147 -3.06 -17.11 -3.69
CA ASN A 147 -4.29 -17.84 -3.51
C ASN A 147 -5.36 -17.41 -4.55
N THR A 148 -6.55 -17.98 -4.51
CA THR A 148 -7.61 -17.69 -5.49
C THR A 148 -8.11 -16.26 -5.36
N GLU A 149 -8.30 -15.77 -4.14
CA GLU A 149 -8.75 -14.42 -3.83
C GLU A 149 -7.70 -13.38 -4.26
N GLU A 150 -6.43 -13.60 -3.93
CA GLU A 150 -5.32 -12.73 -4.33
C GLU A 150 -5.21 -12.60 -5.86
N ARG A 151 -5.36 -13.73 -6.58
CA ARG A 151 -5.37 -13.71 -8.06
C ARG A 151 -6.54 -12.94 -8.63
N GLN A 152 -7.73 -13.06 -8.02
CA GLN A 152 -8.91 -12.32 -8.44
C GLN A 152 -8.74 -10.83 -8.20
N ILE A 153 -8.28 -10.43 -7.01
CA ILE A 153 -7.99 -9.02 -6.67
C ILE A 153 -6.96 -8.44 -7.65
N MET A 154 -5.86 -9.13 -7.90
CA MET A 154 -4.84 -8.68 -8.85
C MET A 154 -5.38 -8.54 -10.27
N ARG A 155 -6.28 -9.45 -10.70
CA ARG A 155 -6.92 -9.35 -12.01
C ARG A 155 -7.79 -8.10 -12.12
N LEU A 156 -8.65 -7.85 -11.15
CA LEU A 156 -9.53 -6.68 -11.10
C LEU A 156 -8.72 -5.38 -10.99
N ALA A 157 -7.72 -5.33 -10.11
CA ALA A 157 -6.86 -4.17 -9.92
C ALA A 157 -5.99 -3.83 -11.16
N ASN A 158 -5.71 -4.80 -12.03
CA ASN A 158 -5.05 -4.53 -13.32
C ASN A 158 -6.02 -3.97 -14.38
N GLN A 159 -7.33 -4.10 -14.19
CA GLN A 159 -8.35 -3.63 -15.13
C GLN A 159 -8.88 -2.24 -14.74
N ALA A 160 -9.00 -1.97 -13.44
CA ALA A 160 -9.48 -0.70 -12.94
C ALA A 160 -8.82 -0.36 -11.58
N LEU A 161 -8.71 0.93 -11.27
CA LEU A 161 -8.28 1.40 -9.96
C LEU A 161 -9.47 1.27 -8.99
N LEU A 162 -9.46 0.26 -8.16
CA LEU A 162 -10.55 -0.07 -7.24
C LEU A 162 -10.13 0.14 -5.80
N SER A 163 -11.07 0.63 -4.99
CA SER A 163 -10.92 0.63 -3.54
C SER A 163 -11.11 -0.77 -2.95
N SER A 164 -10.65 -0.96 -1.72
CA SER A 164 -10.86 -2.23 -1.02
C SER A 164 -12.35 -2.55 -0.85
N ALA A 165 -13.19 -1.54 -0.60
CA ALA A 165 -14.63 -1.73 -0.46
C ALA A 165 -15.28 -2.15 -1.79
N GLU A 166 -14.86 -1.57 -2.91
CA GLU A 166 -15.31 -1.97 -4.25
C GLU A 166 -14.90 -3.41 -4.59
N LEU A 167 -13.68 -3.81 -4.21
CA LEU A 167 -13.22 -5.19 -4.38
C LEU A 167 -14.04 -6.18 -3.56
N ILE A 168 -14.45 -5.80 -2.34
CA ILE A 168 -15.34 -6.61 -1.50
C ILE A 168 -16.72 -6.76 -2.18
N LYS A 169 -17.29 -5.66 -2.70
CA LYS A 169 -18.57 -5.71 -3.42
C LYS A 169 -18.46 -6.54 -4.71
N CYS A 170 -17.38 -6.44 -5.46
CA CYS A 170 -17.09 -7.31 -6.60
C CYS A 170 -17.04 -8.80 -6.20
N ALA A 171 -16.38 -9.12 -5.09
CA ALA A 171 -16.31 -10.49 -4.60
C ALA A 171 -17.66 -11.01 -4.14
N GLU A 172 -18.49 -10.20 -3.49
CA GLU A 172 -19.85 -10.54 -3.06
C GLU A 172 -20.76 -10.84 -4.25
N ARG A 173 -20.61 -10.09 -5.34
CA ARG A 173 -21.36 -10.30 -6.58
C ARG A 173 -20.75 -11.35 -7.53
N GLY A 174 -19.65 -11.94 -7.16
CA GLY A 174 -18.95 -12.94 -7.98
C GLY A 174 -18.34 -12.38 -9.27
N VAL A 175 -18.09 -11.07 -9.33
CA VAL A 175 -17.45 -10.39 -10.47
C VAL A 175 -16.00 -10.85 -10.56
N ARG A 176 -15.62 -11.48 -11.67
CA ARG A 176 -14.25 -11.99 -11.89
C ARG A 176 -13.44 -11.18 -12.88
N THR A 177 -14.11 -10.44 -13.75
CA THR A 177 -13.50 -9.60 -14.80
C THR A 177 -14.39 -8.39 -15.04
N LEU A 178 -13.77 -7.27 -15.40
CA LEU A 178 -14.43 -6.03 -15.81
C LEU A 178 -14.14 -5.83 -17.29
N HIS A 179 -15.16 -5.56 -18.07
CA HIS A 179 -15.01 -5.37 -19.52
C HIS A 179 -15.21 -3.92 -19.94
N SER A 180 -15.86 -3.12 -19.09
CA SER A 180 -16.07 -1.68 -19.33
C SER A 180 -16.32 -0.94 -18.03
N ASP A 181 -16.14 0.39 -18.07
CA ASP A 181 -16.45 1.29 -16.96
C ASP A 181 -17.96 1.29 -16.65
N ALA A 182 -18.82 1.15 -17.65
CA ALA A 182 -20.27 1.03 -17.47
C ALA A 182 -20.61 -0.22 -16.65
N GLN A 183 -20.04 -1.38 -16.97
CA GLN A 183 -20.21 -2.60 -16.18
C GLN A 183 -19.73 -2.43 -14.74
N LEU A 184 -18.63 -1.70 -14.53
CA LEU A 184 -18.12 -1.40 -13.21
C LEU A 184 -19.15 -0.58 -12.41
N MET A 185 -19.69 0.48 -13.03
CA MET A 185 -20.69 1.33 -12.39
C MET A 185 -21.97 0.56 -12.07
N ASP A 186 -22.48 -0.22 -13.01
CA ASP A 186 -23.66 -1.06 -12.80
C ASP A 186 -23.46 -2.12 -11.71
N CYS A 187 -22.24 -2.66 -11.58
CA CYS A 187 -21.93 -3.63 -10.53
C CYS A 187 -21.76 -3.03 -9.15
N LEU A 188 -21.21 -1.84 -9.05
CA LEU A 188 -20.86 -1.21 -7.77
C LEU A 188 -21.92 -0.28 -7.25
N TYR A 189 -22.61 0.44 -8.15
CA TYR A 189 -23.51 1.55 -7.85
C TYR A 189 -24.87 1.39 -8.53
N ASP A 190 -25.40 0.14 -8.49
CA ASP A 190 -26.67 -0.26 -9.11
C ASP A 190 -27.93 0.27 -8.42
N ASP A 191 -27.76 0.84 -7.23
CA ASP A 191 -28.84 1.49 -6.48
C ASP A 191 -28.51 2.98 -6.25
N GLU A 192 -29.55 3.81 -6.16
CA GLU A 192 -29.41 5.26 -5.94
C GLU A 192 -28.81 5.62 -4.57
N LEU A 193 -28.72 4.68 -3.65
CA LEU A 193 -28.28 4.89 -2.29
C LEU A 193 -26.80 4.58 -2.09
N THR A 194 -26.19 3.73 -2.94
CA THR A 194 -24.78 3.35 -2.83
C THR A 194 -23.90 4.41 -3.47
N THR A 195 -22.99 4.97 -2.68
CA THR A 195 -21.99 5.94 -3.10
C THR A 195 -20.59 5.47 -2.69
N SER A 196 -19.55 6.03 -3.29
CA SER A 196 -18.16 5.74 -2.90
C SER A 196 -17.87 6.07 -1.42
N VAL A 197 -18.64 6.97 -0.82
CA VAL A 197 -18.49 7.40 0.57
C VAL A 197 -19.09 6.39 1.55
N ASN A 198 -20.28 5.84 1.24
CA ASN A 198 -20.96 4.91 2.15
C ASN A 198 -20.66 3.44 1.86
N LEU A 199 -20.12 3.12 0.70
CA LEU A 199 -19.75 1.75 0.33
C LEU A 199 -18.85 1.06 1.36
N PRO A 200 -17.80 1.71 1.94
CA PRO A 200 -17.02 1.11 3.00
C PRO A 200 -17.84 0.68 4.21
N ILE A 201 -18.81 1.49 4.61
CA ILE A 201 -19.70 1.19 5.74
C ILE A 201 -20.61 -0.01 5.42
N LEU A 202 -21.19 -0.03 4.21
CA LEU A 202 -22.06 -1.11 3.76
C LEU A 202 -21.31 -2.45 3.67
N MET A 203 -20.07 -2.43 3.18
CA MET A 203 -19.26 -3.62 2.99
C MET A 203 -18.64 -4.17 4.29
N ALA A 204 -18.63 -3.40 5.39
CA ALA A 204 -18.10 -3.86 6.68
C ALA A 204 -18.78 -5.13 7.20
N ALA A 205 -20.07 -5.29 6.96
CA ALA A 205 -20.86 -6.45 7.37
C ALA A 205 -20.86 -7.60 6.35
N SER A 206 -20.23 -7.42 5.18
CA SER A 206 -20.18 -8.46 4.14
C SER A 206 -19.36 -9.67 4.58
N ARG A 207 -19.82 -10.86 4.21
CA ARG A 207 -19.07 -12.11 4.42
C ARG A 207 -17.73 -12.12 3.68
N GLN A 208 -17.62 -11.35 2.60
CA GLN A 208 -16.40 -11.22 1.79
C GLN A 208 -15.42 -10.21 2.38
N ALA A 209 -15.80 -9.37 3.34
CA ALA A 209 -14.95 -8.35 3.91
C ALA A 209 -13.65 -8.95 4.51
N ARG A 210 -13.78 -10.01 5.32
CA ARG A 210 -12.62 -10.62 5.96
C ARG A 210 -11.65 -11.31 4.99
N PRO A 211 -12.08 -12.22 4.10
CA PRO A 211 -11.16 -12.87 3.16
C PRO A 211 -10.52 -11.89 2.18
N VAL A 212 -11.27 -10.92 1.66
CA VAL A 212 -10.74 -9.91 0.72
C VAL A 212 -9.74 -8.98 1.42
N SER A 213 -10.05 -8.46 2.62
CA SER A 213 -9.11 -7.63 3.37
C SER A 213 -7.82 -8.37 3.72
N ALA A 214 -7.91 -9.64 4.10
CA ALA A 214 -6.73 -10.48 4.36
C ALA A 214 -5.89 -10.68 3.09
N ALA A 215 -6.53 -10.93 1.95
CA ALA A 215 -5.85 -11.09 0.67
C ALA A 215 -5.16 -9.78 0.21
N ILE A 216 -5.82 -8.63 0.37
CA ILE A 216 -5.23 -7.30 0.11
C ILE A 216 -4.01 -7.07 1.00
N ALA A 217 -4.13 -7.32 2.30
CA ALA A 217 -3.02 -7.19 3.24
C ALA A 217 -1.84 -8.09 2.83
N ASN A 218 -2.09 -9.34 2.47
CA ASN A 218 -1.06 -10.27 1.99
C ASN A 218 -0.37 -9.77 0.71
N LEU A 219 -1.14 -9.31 -0.28
CA LEU A 219 -0.59 -8.73 -1.50
C LEU A 219 0.32 -7.54 -1.22
N TYR A 220 -0.08 -6.67 -0.28
CA TYR A 220 0.72 -5.53 0.15
C TYR A 220 2.02 -5.97 0.85
N LEU A 221 1.93 -6.87 1.83
CA LEU A 221 3.10 -7.41 2.56
C LEU A 221 4.08 -8.13 1.62
N HIS A 222 3.58 -8.76 0.55
CA HIS A 222 4.39 -9.39 -0.49
C HIS A 222 4.83 -8.43 -1.62
N LYS A 223 4.62 -7.12 -1.46
CA LYS A 223 5.07 -6.07 -2.40
C LYS A 223 4.48 -6.21 -3.81
N GLN A 224 3.29 -6.76 -3.92
CA GLN A 224 2.61 -6.93 -5.21
C GLN A 224 1.70 -5.75 -5.55
N ILE A 225 1.29 -5.00 -4.54
CA ILE A 225 0.47 -3.80 -4.66
C ILE A 225 1.06 -2.65 -3.85
N VAL A 226 0.64 -1.45 -4.17
CA VAL A 226 0.76 -0.25 -3.35
C VAL A 226 -0.62 0.31 -3.08
N PHE A 227 -0.76 1.00 -1.95
CA PHE A 227 -1.97 1.72 -1.63
C PHE A 227 -1.92 3.11 -2.23
N GLU A 228 -3.04 3.55 -2.80
CA GLU A 228 -3.20 4.87 -3.38
C GLU A 228 -4.41 5.58 -2.75
N ARG A 229 -4.44 6.91 -2.89
CA ARG A 229 -5.60 7.76 -2.57
C ARG A 229 -5.94 8.61 -3.79
N CYS A 230 -7.22 8.78 -4.05
CA CYS A 230 -7.75 9.70 -5.07
C CYS A 230 -8.00 11.09 -4.49
#